data_1bcafc8aa73d225a06c92ab47f36be69
#
_entry.id   1bcafc8aa73d225a06c92ab47f36be69
#
_cell.length_a   1.000
_cell.length_b   1.000
_cell.length_c   1.000
_cell.angle_alpha   90.00
_cell.angle_beta   90.00
_cell.angle_gamma   90.00
#
_symmetry.space_group_name_H-M   'P 1'
#
loop_
_entity.id
_entity.type
_entity.pdbx_description
1 polymer ?
#
loop_
_entity_poly.entity_id
_entity_poly.type
_entity_poly.pdbx_seq_one_letter_code
_entity_poly.pdbx_strand_id
1 'polypeptide(L)'
;RTVTGVQRVLFRSVITIELTILSMVLGVILGIILAVMKLSPNHIVRGAAEIYIWFFRGTPLLVQVIFWFNLAALYPVIHVGLPFMPALWEGSANTIITQFSAALLGLALNEGAYMAEIVRGGIIAVDEGQTEAAQAIGMTRGQTLRRIVLPQAMRVIVPPTGNETISMLKNTSIISVIGYAELLYSAQIIYARTYQTIPLLIVASLWYLILTSFMYIGQYYIERHFAKGALRNLPPTPFQRLKMRFGGQPA
;
A
#
# COMPACT_ATOMS: atom_id res chain seq x y z
N ARG A 1 29.49 21.92 0.91
CA ARG A 1 28.17 22.16 0.27
C ARG A 1 27.45 20.84 -0.15
N THR A 2 28.17 19.80 -0.53
CA THR A 2 27.62 18.50 -0.90
C THR A 2 27.04 17.72 0.31
N VAL A 3 27.70 17.78 1.46
CA VAL A 3 27.25 17.08 2.68
C VAL A 3 25.86 17.57 3.14
N THR A 4 25.60 18.89 3.06
CA THR A 4 24.28 19.46 3.38
C THR A 4 23.18 19.05 2.38
N GLY A 5 23.53 18.78 1.12
CA GLY A 5 22.59 18.27 0.11
C GLY A 5 22.14 16.84 0.41
N VAL A 6 23.09 15.96 0.69
CA VAL A 6 22.81 14.55 1.05
C VAL A 6 21.97 14.49 2.34
N GLN A 7 22.31 15.25 3.36
CA GLN A 7 21.52 15.30 4.60
C GLN A 7 20.07 15.71 4.36
N ARG A 8 19.79 16.67 3.47
CA ARG A 8 18.41 17.06 3.12
C ARG A 8 17.64 15.93 2.47
N VAL A 9 18.28 15.18 1.57
CA VAL A 9 17.64 13.97 0.97
C VAL A 9 17.33 12.94 2.05
N LEU A 10 18.24 12.72 3.00
CA LEU A 10 18.04 11.78 4.12
C LEU A 10 16.85 12.18 5.00
N PHE A 11 16.74 13.46 5.38
CA PHE A 11 15.61 13.93 6.21
C PHE A 11 14.26 13.81 5.49
N ARG A 12 14.25 13.85 4.16
CA ARG A 12 13.00 13.69 3.38
C ARG A 12 12.53 12.25 3.23
N SER A 13 13.38 11.27 3.55
CA SER A 13 12.94 9.87 3.64
C SER A 13 11.86 9.64 4.71
N VAL A 14 11.83 10.47 5.76
CA VAL A 14 10.76 10.42 6.76
C VAL A 14 9.39 10.68 6.11
N ILE A 15 9.30 11.68 5.24
CA ILE A 15 8.07 12.00 4.50
C ILE A 15 7.67 10.84 3.56
N THR A 16 8.64 10.24 2.88
CA THR A 16 8.43 9.06 2.03
C THR A 16 7.86 7.89 2.85
N ILE A 17 8.41 7.63 4.04
CA ILE A 17 7.93 6.59 4.95
C ILE A 17 6.54 6.92 5.49
N GLU A 18 6.32 8.16 5.95
CA GLU A 18 5.03 8.63 6.45
C GLU A 18 3.93 8.44 5.41
N LEU A 19 4.18 8.88 4.18
CA LEU A 19 3.23 8.76 3.09
C LEU A 19 2.98 7.27 2.71
N THR A 20 4.03 6.45 2.74
CA THR A 20 3.90 5.00 2.54
C THR A 20 2.97 4.38 3.59
N ILE A 21 3.20 4.68 4.87
CA ILE A 21 2.40 4.12 5.97
C ILE A 21 0.95 4.60 5.87
N LEU A 22 0.72 5.89 5.69
CA LEU A 22 -0.64 6.44 5.60
C LEU A 22 -1.39 5.89 4.39
N SER A 23 -0.75 5.83 3.22
CA SER A 23 -1.37 5.28 2.01
C SER A 23 -1.68 3.79 2.15
N MET A 24 -0.78 3.01 2.76
CA MET A 24 -1.01 1.59 3.02
C MET A 24 -2.15 1.36 4.01
N VAL A 25 -2.19 2.11 5.11
CA VAL A 25 -3.27 1.97 6.11
C VAL A 25 -4.62 2.27 5.47
N LEU A 26 -4.74 3.39 4.75
CA LEU A 26 -5.98 3.76 4.07
C LEU A 26 -6.32 2.77 2.94
N GLY A 27 -5.33 2.35 2.16
CA GLY A 27 -5.48 1.36 1.09
C GLY A 27 -5.95 0.00 1.61
N VAL A 28 -5.37 -0.48 2.72
CA VAL A 28 -5.79 -1.74 3.36
C VAL A 28 -7.24 -1.65 3.88
N ILE A 29 -7.59 -0.56 4.57
CA ILE A 29 -8.96 -0.35 5.06
C ILE A 29 -9.95 -0.35 3.90
N LEU A 30 -9.68 0.43 2.85
CA LEU A 30 -10.51 0.50 1.66
C LEU A 30 -10.56 -0.84 0.93
N GLY A 31 -9.43 -1.53 0.81
CA GLY A 31 -9.33 -2.85 0.19
C GLY A 31 -10.16 -3.91 0.91
N ILE A 32 -10.18 -3.90 2.24
CA ILE A 32 -11.04 -4.79 3.02
C ILE A 32 -12.52 -4.51 2.73
N ILE A 33 -12.92 -3.23 2.72
CA ILE A 33 -14.30 -2.82 2.42
C ILE A 33 -14.69 -3.31 1.02
N LEU A 34 -13.87 -3.03 0.01
CA LEU A 34 -14.11 -3.44 -1.37
C LEU A 34 -14.12 -4.97 -1.55
N ALA A 35 -13.26 -5.70 -0.84
CA ALA A 35 -13.26 -7.16 -0.86
C ALA A 35 -14.57 -7.73 -0.29
N VAL A 36 -15.05 -7.19 0.83
CA VAL A 36 -16.34 -7.58 1.41
C VAL A 36 -17.50 -7.24 0.48
N MET A 37 -17.49 -6.05 -0.15
CA MET A 37 -18.48 -5.67 -1.15
C MET A 37 -18.47 -6.63 -2.35
N LYS A 38 -17.29 -7.01 -2.84
CA LYS A 38 -17.14 -7.91 -3.98
C LYS A 38 -17.59 -9.35 -3.68
N LEU A 39 -17.49 -9.79 -2.42
CA LEU A 39 -17.99 -11.08 -1.94
C LEU A 39 -19.49 -11.05 -1.56
N SER A 40 -20.14 -9.90 -1.65
CA SER A 40 -21.57 -9.75 -1.33
C SER A 40 -22.46 -10.50 -2.34
N PRO A 41 -23.54 -11.14 -1.88
CA PRO A 41 -24.56 -11.71 -2.76
C PRO A 41 -25.37 -10.64 -3.51
N ASN A 42 -25.34 -9.38 -3.05
CA ASN A 42 -26.03 -8.27 -3.69
C ASN A 42 -25.27 -7.82 -4.94
N HIS A 43 -25.88 -7.99 -6.11
CA HIS A 43 -25.29 -7.68 -7.42
C HIS A 43 -24.91 -6.19 -7.57
N ILE A 44 -25.67 -5.26 -6.96
CA ILE A 44 -25.39 -3.81 -7.04
C ILE A 44 -24.11 -3.48 -6.25
N VAL A 45 -24.01 -4.00 -5.01
CA VAL A 45 -22.86 -3.80 -4.15
C VAL A 45 -21.59 -4.41 -4.76
N ARG A 46 -21.71 -5.64 -5.28
CA ARG A 46 -20.62 -6.31 -5.98
C ARG A 46 -20.18 -5.54 -7.22
N GLY A 47 -21.14 -5.13 -8.06
CA GLY A 47 -20.86 -4.39 -9.29
C GLY A 47 -20.16 -3.05 -9.02
N ALA A 48 -20.57 -2.32 -7.98
CA ALA A 48 -19.89 -1.09 -7.58
C ALA A 48 -18.42 -1.32 -7.21
N ALA A 49 -18.12 -2.38 -6.44
CA ALA A 49 -16.75 -2.74 -6.11
C ALA A 49 -15.95 -3.18 -7.35
N GLU A 50 -16.56 -3.94 -8.26
CA GLU A 50 -15.92 -4.38 -9.50
C GLU A 50 -15.55 -3.20 -10.41
N ILE A 51 -16.45 -2.22 -10.57
CA ILE A 51 -16.19 -0.99 -11.36
C ILE A 51 -15.03 -0.19 -10.73
N TYR A 52 -15.04 -0.02 -9.40
CA TYR A 52 -13.96 0.66 -8.70
C TYR A 52 -12.61 -0.03 -8.94
N ILE A 53 -12.54 -1.33 -8.70
CA ILE A 53 -11.31 -2.12 -8.85
C ILE A 53 -10.83 -2.10 -10.30
N TRP A 54 -11.73 -2.27 -11.26
CA TRP A 54 -11.41 -2.18 -12.69
C TRP A 54 -10.81 -0.84 -13.06
N PHE A 55 -11.43 0.27 -12.61
CA PHE A 55 -10.97 1.62 -12.92
C PHE A 55 -9.58 1.90 -12.35
N PHE A 56 -9.39 1.70 -11.05
CA PHE A 56 -8.13 2.05 -10.38
C PHE A 56 -6.97 1.13 -10.75
N ARG A 57 -7.22 -0.13 -11.07
CA ARG A 57 -6.18 -1.05 -11.58
C ARG A 57 -5.94 -0.90 -13.09
N GLY A 58 -6.91 -0.44 -13.83
CA GLY A 58 -6.81 -0.24 -15.27
C GLY A 58 -6.16 1.09 -15.69
N THR A 59 -6.04 2.04 -14.77
CA THR A 59 -5.46 3.36 -15.05
C THR A 59 -4.08 3.54 -14.40
N PRO A 60 -3.11 4.22 -15.06
CA PRO A 60 -1.79 4.43 -14.50
C PRO A 60 -1.83 5.32 -13.23
N LEU A 61 -1.11 4.91 -12.19
CA LEU A 61 -1.02 5.66 -10.93
C LEU A 61 -0.56 7.12 -11.14
N LEU A 62 0.40 7.33 -12.03
CA LEU A 62 0.87 8.69 -12.38
C LEU A 62 -0.26 9.60 -12.85
N VAL A 63 -1.13 9.09 -13.73
CA VAL A 63 -2.28 9.84 -14.25
C VAL A 63 -3.26 10.16 -13.12
N GLN A 64 -3.52 9.21 -12.23
CA GLN A 64 -4.40 9.41 -11.07
C GLN A 64 -3.87 10.52 -10.15
N VAL A 65 -2.57 10.51 -9.83
CA VAL A 65 -1.95 11.54 -8.98
C VAL A 65 -2.06 12.93 -9.61
N ILE A 66 -1.77 13.06 -10.91
CA ILE A 66 -1.89 14.32 -11.64
C ILE A 66 -3.34 14.79 -11.66
N PHE A 67 -4.30 13.88 -11.89
CA PHE A 67 -5.73 14.18 -11.87
C PHE A 67 -6.18 14.74 -10.53
N TRP A 68 -5.86 14.04 -9.42
CA TRP A 68 -6.24 14.51 -8.08
C TRP A 68 -5.64 15.86 -7.75
N PHE A 69 -4.40 16.11 -8.12
CA PHE A 69 -3.74 17.39 -7.88
C PHE A 69 -4.38 18.54 -8.66
N ASN A 70 -4.84 18.28 -9.87
CA ASN A 70 -5.47 19.30 -10.72
C ASN A 70 -7.01 19.36 -10.56
N LEU A 71 -7.58 18.63 -9.62
CA LEU A 71 -9.05 18.58 -9.44
C LEU A 71 -9.65 19.95 -9.14
N ALA A 72 -8.92 20.82 -8.45
CA ALA A 72 -9.33 22.20 -8.17
C ALA A 72 -9.53 23.05 -9.43
N ALA A 73 -8.88 22.70 -10.55
CA ALA A 73 -9.10 23.38 -11.84
C ALA A 73 -10.48 23.06 -12.45
N LEU A 74 -11.03 21.87 -12.16
CA LEU A 74 -12.36 21.46 -12.60
C LEU A 74 -13.44 21.89 -11.60
N TYR A 75 -13.15 21.80 -10.33
CA TYR A 75 -14.08 22.06 -9.23
C TYR A 75 -13.44 23.02 -8.22
N PRO A 76 -13.53 24.35 -8.44
CA PRO A 76 -12.91 25.35 -7.55
C PRO A 76 -13.45 25.31 -6.12
N VAL A 77 -14.72 24.90 -5.96
CA VAL A 77 -15.40 24.75 -4.67
C VAL A 77 -15.93 23.32 -4.56
N ILE A 78 -15.62 22.69 -3.44
CA ILE A 78 -16.14 21.36 -3.11
C ILE A 78 -17.36 21.55 -2.21
N HIS A 79 -18.50 21.04 -2.68
CA HIS A 79 -19.77 21.05 -1.95
C HIS A 79 -20.01 19.64 -1.38
N VAL A 80 -20.20 19.55 -0.07
CA VAL A 80 -20.62 18.30 0.60
C VAL A 80 -22.05 18.46 1.04
N GLY A 81 -22.96 17.65 0.49
CA GLY A 81 -24.39 17.71 0.78
C GLY A 81 -25.16 16.64 0.06
N LEU A 82 -26.48 16.60 0.30
CA LEU A 82 -27.39 15.74 -0.42
C LEU A 82 -27.74 16.35 -1.78
N PRO A 83 -27.92 15.55 -2.84
CA PRO A 83 -28.38 16.03 -4.13
C PRO A 83 -29.69 16.84 -3.96
N PHE A 84 -29.74 17.99 -4.61
CA PHE A 84 -30.92 18.91 -4.60
C PHE A 84 -31.20 19.63 -3.27
N MET A 85 -30.29 19.57 -2.28
CA MET A 85 -30.36 20.33 -1.03
C MET A 85 -29.22 21.34 -0.95
N PRO A 86 -29.33 22.40 -0.12
CA PRO A 86 -28.21 23.29 0.16
C PRO A 86 -27.00 22.47 0.69
N ALA A 87 -25.81 22.87 0.29
CA ALA A 87 -24.61 22.21 0.76
C ALA A 87 -24.49 22.29 2.29
N LEU A 88 -24.25 21.17 2.95
CA LEU A 88 -24.01 21.10 4.38
C LEU A 88 -22.65 21.71 4.74
N TRP A 89 -21.72 21.67 3.80
CA TRP A 89 -20.40 22.26 3.92
C TRP A 89 -19.86 22.63 2.55
N GLU A 90 -19.16 23.77 2.48
CA GLU A 90 -18.49 24.25 1.28
C GLU A 90 -17.05 24.63 1.61
N GLY A 91 -16.12 24.25 0.76
CA GLY A 91 -14.71 24.57 0.93
C GLY A 91 -13.99 24.79 -0.39
N SER A 92 -13.00 25.67 -0.39
CA SER A 92 -12.15 25.86 -1.57
C SER A 92 -11.35 24.58 -1.84
N ALA A 93 -11.43 24.09 -3.07
CA ALA A 93 -10.67 22.91 -3.49
C ALA A 93 -9.16 23.13 -3.34
N ASN A 94 -8.66 24.35 -3.56
CA ASN A 94 -7.25 24.69 -3.41
C ASN A 94 -6.73 24.56 -1.96
N THR A 95 -7.60 24.72 -0.95
CA THR A 95 -7.22 24.55 0.46
C THR A 95 -7.28 23.09 0.91
N ILE A 96 -8.18 22.30 0.30
CA ILE A 96 -8.37 20.90 0.64
C ILE A 96 -7.40 20.01 -0.14
N ILE A 97 -7.27 20.27 -1.45
CA ILE A 97 -6.42 19.50 -2.35
C ILE A 97 -5.02 20.13 -2.39
N THR A 98 -4.28 19.89 -1.33
CA THR A 98 -2.85 20.18 -1.25
C THR A 98 -2.05 19.11 -2.00
N GLN A 99 -0.76 19.34 -2.25
CA GLN A 99 0.13 18.32 -2.80
C GLN A 99 0.11 17.02 -1.97
N PHE A 100 0.07 17.15 -0.64
CA PHE A 100 0.01 15.99 0.26
C PHE A 100 -1.31 15.22 0.13
N SER A 101 -2.46 15.91 0.18
CA SER A 101 -3.77 15.24 0.08
C SER A 101 -3.99 14.61 -1.30
N ALA A 102 -3.54 15.27 -2.38
CA ALA A 102 -3.59 14.71 -3.73
C ALA A 102 -2.71 13.45 -3.86
N ALA A 103 -1.50 13.50 -3.29
CA ALA A 103 -0.61 12.35 -3.23
C ALA A 103 -1.23 11.18 -2.45
N LEU A 104 -1.75 11.47 -1.25
CA LEU A 104 -2.37 10.48 -0.39
C LEU A 104 -3.61 9.84 -1.04
N LEU A 105 -4.47 10.65 -1.67
CA LEU A 105 -5.64 10.16 -2.41
C LEU A 105 -5.21 9.26 -3.58
N GLY A 106 -4.29 9.71 -4.43
CA GLY A 106 -3.83 8.93 -5.58
C GLY A 106 -3.25 7.58 -5.17
N LEU A 107 -2.37 7.58 -4.18
CA LEU A 107 -1.74 6.36 -3.67
C LEU A 107 -2.73 5.44 -2.95
N ALA A 108 -3.53 5.97 -2.02
CA ALA A 108 -4.42 5.15 -1.19
C ALA A 108 -5.59 4.56 -1.96
N LEU A 109 -6.21 5.32 -2.87
CA LEU A 109 -7.32 4.83 -3.69
C LEU A 109 -6.84 3.75 -4.68
N ASN A 110 -5.67 3.95 -5.29
CA ASN A 110 -5.06 2.94 -6.15
C ASN A 110 -4.75 1.68 -5.36
N GLU A 111 -4.07 1.79 -4.21
CA GLU A 111 -3.72 0.68 -3.34
C GLU A 111 -4.95 -0.09 -2.86
N GLY A 112 -6.05 0.60 -2.54
CA GLY A 112 -7.31 -0.02 -2.14
C GLY A 112 -7.82 -1.04 -3.16
N ALA A 113 -7.64 -0.78 -4.45
CA ALA A 113 -8.04 -1.70 -5.51
C ALA A 113 -7.16 -2.96 -5.57
N TYR A 114 -5.85 -2.83 -5.33
CA TYR A 114 -4.94 -3.98 -5.26
C TYR A 114 -5.19 -4.79 -3.99
N MET A 115 -5.32 -4.12 -2.85
CA MET A 115 -5.60 -4.78 -1.57
C MET A 115 -6.95 -5.50 -1.57
N ALA A 116 -7.97 -4.99 -2.28
CA ALA A 116 -9.26 -5.67 -2.42
C ALA A 116 -9.11 -7.07 -3.04
N GLU A 117 -8.31 -7.20 -4.09
CA GLU A 117 -8.07 -8.49 -4.73
C GLU A 117 -7.21 -9.42 -3.86
N ILE A 118 -6.22 -8.89 -3.16
CA ILE A 118 -5.38 -9.66 -2.24
C ILE A 118 -6.23 -10.22 -1.11
N VAL A 119 -7.06 -9.40 -0.47
CA VAL A 119 -7.94 -9.83 0.64
C VAL A 119 -8.98 -10.83 0.13
N ARG A 120 -9.63 -10.56 -1.00
CA ARG A 120 -10.59 -11.47 -1.62
C ARG A 120 -9.96 -12.82 -1.94
N GLY A 121 -8.79 -12.80 -2.59
CA GLY A 121 -8.05 -14.01 -2.95
C GLY A 121 -7.68 -14.84 -1.73
N GLY A 122 -7.25 -14.19 -0.65
CA GLY A 122 -6.91 -14.88 0.60
C GLY A 122 -8.13 -15.52 1.28
N ILE A 123 -9.30 -14.87 1.24
CA ILE A 123 -10.54 -15.43 1.80
C ILE A 123 -11.00 -16.66 0.98
N ILE A 124 -10.97 -16.56 -0.34
CA ILE A 124 -11.38 -17.67 -1.24
C ILE A 124 -10.39 -18.84 -1.21
N ALA A 125 -9.14 -18.60 -0.88
CA ALA A 125 -8.12 -19.66 -0.78
C ALA A 125 -8.34 -20.62 0.40
N VAL A 126 -9.22 -20.28 1.34
CA VAL A 126 -9.58 -21.17 2.44
C VAL A 126 -10.58 -22.23 1.93
N ASP A 127 -10.28 -23.50 2.18
CA ASP A 127 -11.09 -24.64 1.77
C ASP A 127 -12.52 -24.52 2.31
N GLU A 128 -13.52 -24.71 1.44
CA GLU A 128 -14.95 -24.60 1.77
C GLU A 128 -15.37 -25.61 2.84
N GLY A 129 -14.77 -26.78 2.85
CA GLY A 129 -15.00 -27.82 3.85
C GLY A 129 -14.69 -27.36 5.28
N GLN A 130 -13.76 -26.38 5.46
CA GLN A 130 -13.53 -25.78 6.78
C GLN A 130 -14.73 -24.96 7.25
N THR A 131 -15.41 -24.29 6.34
CA THR A 131 -16.62 -23.51 6.63
C THR A 131 -17.81 -24.44 6.91
N GLU A 132 -17.96 -25.49 6.11
CA GLU A 132 -19.02 -26.51 6.28
C GLU A 132 -18.86 -27.27 7.61
N ALA A 133 -17.65 -27.72 7.93
CA ALA A 133 -17.35 -28.39 9.19
C ALA A 133 -17.64 -27.49 10.40
N ALA A 134 -17.26 -26.20 10.33
CA ALA A 134 -17.54 -25.25 11.39
C ALA A 134 -19.07 -25.04 11.59
N GLN A 135 -19.84 -24.98 10.51
CA GLN A 135 -21.29 -24.86 10.57
C GLN A 135 -21.95 -26.15 11.09
N ALA A 136 -21.44 -27.33 10.74
CA ALA A 136 -21.95 -28.62 11.22
C ALA A 136 -21.85 -28.76 12.74
N ILE A 137 -20.85 -28.14 13.38
CA ILE A 137 -20.72 -28.10 14.86
C ILE A 137 -21.43 -26.91 15.49
N GLY A 138 -22.28 -26.18 14.74
CA GLY A 138 -23.12 -25.10 15.25
C GLY A 138 -22.46 -23.72 15.36
N MET A 139 -21.32 -23.49 14.71
CA MET A 139 -20.70 -22.16 14.69
C MET A 139 -21.50 -21.18 13.82
N THR A 140 -21.71 -19.97 14.32
CA THR A 140 -22.31 -18.88 13.52
C THR A 140 -21.35 -18.41 12.43
N ARG A 141 -21.85 -17.78 11.37
CA ARG A 141 -21.03 -17.24 10.28
C ARG A 141 -19.91 -16.33 10.77
N GLY A 142 -20.20 -15.46 11.76
CA GLY A 142 -19.19 -14.57 12.35
C GLY A 142 -18.11 -15.33 13.13
N GLN A 143 -18.50 -16.38 13.87
CA GLN A 143 -17.54 -17.25 14.58
C GLN A 143 -16.66 -18.02 13.59
N THR A 144 -17.26 -18.61 12.55
CA THR A 144 -16.53 -19.29 11.47
C THR A 144 -15.54 -18.35 10.80
N LEU A 145 -15.97 -17.16 10.40
CA LEU A 145 -15.09 -16.17 9.78
C LEU A 145 -13.90 -15.83 10.70
N ARG A 146 -14.17 -15.47 11.95
CA ARG A 146 -13.14 -14.97 12.87
C ARG A 146 -12.19 -16.06 13.38
N ARG A 147 -12.67 -17.28 13.62
CA ARG A 147 -11.90 -18.34 14.27
C ARG A 147 -11.29 -19.34 13.29
N ILE A 148 -11.89 -19.51 12.11
CA ILE A 148 -11.47 -20.53 11.13
C ILE A 148 -10.91 -19.86 9.87
N VAL A 149 -11.71 -19.02 9.20
CA VAL A 149 -11.36 -18.47 7.88
C VAL A 149 -10.26 -17.42 7.99
N LEU A 150 -10.43 -16.38 8.82
CA LEU A 150 -9.45 -15.27 8.88
C LEU A 150 -8.02 -15.73 9.27
N PRO A 151 -7.80 -16.60 10.28
CA PRO A 151 -6.44 -17.05 10.61
C PRO A 151 -5.77 -17.81 9.46
N GLN A 152 -6.54 -18.53 8.64
CA GLN A 152 -6.03 -19.23 7.47
C GLN A 152 -5.82 -18.26 6.29
N ALA A 153 -6.78 -17.38 6.01
CA ALA A 153 -6.70 -16.36 4.98
C ALA A 153 -5.50 -15.42 5.18
N MET A 154 -5.19 -15.03 6.42
CA MET A 154 -4.05 -14.16 6.72
C MET A 154 -2.70 -14.72 6.27
N ARG A 155 -2.56 -16.05 6.21
CA ARG A 155 -1.34 -16.68 5.69
C ARG A 155 -1.14 -16.42 4.19
N VAL A 156 -2.23 -16.25 3.46
CA VAL A 156 -2.25 -15.96 2.02
C VAL A 156 -2.22 -14.45 1.76
N ILE A 157 -2.86 -13.64 2.63
CA ILE A 157 -2.96 -12.18 2.50
C ILE A 157 -1.64 -11.49 2.85
N VAL A 158 -0.98 -11.90 3.93
CA VAL A 158 0.18 -11.17 4.48
C VAL A 158 1.38 -11.08 3.53
N PRO A 159 1.81 -12.15 2.82
CA PRO A 159 2.95 -12.06 1.93
C PRO A 159 2.76 -11.03 0.79
N PRO A 160 1.67 -11.06 0.00
CA PRO A 160 1.46 -10.05 -1.04
C PRO A 160 1.26 -8.64 -0.46
N THR A 161 0.60 -8.48 0.72
CA THR A 161 0.47 -7.17 1.38
C THR A 161 1.84 -6.57 1.72
N GLY A 162 2.78 -7.40 2.19
CA GLY A 162 4.15 -6.95 2.41
C GLY A 162 4.84 -6.50 1.12
N ASN A 163 4.66 -7.23 0.02
CA ASN A 163 5.19 -6.84 -1.28
C ASN A 163 4.58 -5.52 -1.78
N GLU A 164 3.27 -5.31 -1.60
CA GLU A 164 2.62 -4.04 -1.93
C GLU A 164 3.16 -2.88 -1.06
N THR A 165 3.42 -3.13 0.22
CA THR A 165 4.02 -2.11 1.10
C THR A 165 5.41 -1.66 0.61
N ILE A 166 6.24 -2.58 0.14
CA ILE A 166 7.55 -2.27 -0.44
C ILE A 166 7.40 -1.56 -1.79
N SER A 167 6.42 -1.96 -2.60
CA SER A 167 6.10 -1.30 -3.87
C SER A 167 5.58 0.11 -3.63
N MET A 168 4.73 0.32 -2.62
CA MET A 168 4.22 1.63 -2.22
C MET A 168 5.36 2.59 -1.86
N LEU A 169 6.37 2.14 -1.10
CA LEU A 169 7.54 2.97 -0.78
C LEU A 169 8.23 3.50 -2.05
N LYS A 170 8.34 2.68 -3.09
CA LYS A 170 8.92 3.09 -4.38
C LYS A 170 7.96 3.99 -5.16
N ASN A 171 6.67 3.70 -5.14
CA ASN A 171 5.63 4.45 -5.84
C ASN A 171 5.47 5.88 -5.31
N THR A 172 5.88 6.16 -4.07
CA THR A 172 5.92 7.55 -3.56
C THR A 172 6.82 8.45 -4.42
N SER A 173 7.81 7.92 -5.14
CA SER A 173 8.65 8.70 -6.06
C SER A 173 7.84 9.33 -7.22
N ILE A 174 6.70 8.75 -7.60
CA ILE A 174 5.82 9.28 -8.64
C ILE A 174 5.27 10.66 -8.27
N ILE A 175 5.13 10.94 -6.97
CA ILE A 175 4.59 12.21 -6.47
C ILE A 175 5.53 13.39 -6.73
N SER A 176 6.79 13.13 -7.06
CA SER A 176 7.72 14.17 -7.50
C SER A 176 7.18 14.99 -8.67
N VAL A 177 6.31 14.39 -9.51
CA VAL A 177 5.68 15.07 -10.66
C VAL A 177 4.78 16.24 -10.25
N ILE A 178 4.13 16.16 -9.08
CA ILE A 178 3.29 17.26 -8.55
C ILE A 178 4.08 18.19 -7.63
N GLY A 179 5.41 18.06 -7.60
CA GLY A 179 6.29 18.93 -6.83
C GLY A 179 6.29 18.70 -5.32
N TYR A 180 5.78 17.56 -4.84
CA TYR A 180 5.82 17.22 -3.41
C TYR A 180 7.22 16.79 -2.99
N ALA A 181 7.76 17.46 -1.97
CA ALA A 181 9.16 17.33 -1.56
C ALA A 181 9.40 16.05 -0.73
N GLU A 182 9.22 14.89 -1.34
CA GLU A 182 9.68 13.59 -0.85
C GLU A 182 11.16 13.35 -1.23
N LEU A 183 11.67 12.14 -1.09
CA LEU A 183 13.08 11.78 -1.28
C LEU A 183 13.58 12.11 -2.70
N LEU A 184 12.87 11.63 -3.76
CA LEU A 184 13.31 11.84 -5.14
C LEU A 184 13.22 13.30 -5.55
N TYR A 185 12.11 13.99 -5.22
CA TYR A 185 11.95 15.40 -5.55
C TYR A 185 13.01 16.27 -4.88
N SER A 186 13.42 15.91 -3.67
CA SER A 186 14.52 16.61 -2.98
C SER A 186 15.87 16.49 -3.71
N ALA A 187 16.14 15.32 -4.31
CA ALA A 187 17.28 15.15 -5.20
C ALA A 187 17.13 15.98 -6.48
N GLN A 188 15.91 16.04 -7.05
CA GLN A 188 15.60 16.84 -8.24
C GLN A 188 15.88 18.32 -8.03
N ILE A 189 15.45 18.90 -6.90
CA ILE A 189 15.72 20.31 -6.56
C ILE A 189 17.23 20.60 -6.51
N ILE A 190 18.02 19.65 -6.01
CA ILE A 190 19.47 19.83 -5.90
C ILE A 190 20.13 19.75 -7.27
N TYR A 191 19.82 18.72 -8.07
CA TYR A 191 20.46 18.56 -9.35
C TYR A 191 20.01 19.60 -10.38
N ALA A 192 18.80 20.16 -10.27
CA ALA A 192 18.36 21.28 -11.09
C ALA A 192 19.22 22.54 -10.89
N ARG A 193 19.87 22.68 -9.72
CA ARG A 193 20.74 23.82 -9.39
C ARG A 193 22.22 23.52 -9.60
N THR A 194 22.63 22.27 -9.46
CA THR A 194 24.04 21.86 -9.48
C THR A 194 24.45 21.18 -10.77
N TYR A 195 23.47 20.82 -11.62
CA TYR A 195 23.66 20.05 -12.87
C TYR A 195 24.27 18.65 -12.63
N GLN A 196 24.28 18.16 -11.37
CA GLN A 196 24.80 16.85 -10.99
C GLN A 196 23.70 15.79 -10.97
N THR A 197 23.02 15.60 -12.10
CA THR A 197 21.86 14.71 -12.19
C THR A 197 22.21 13.26 -11.88
N ILE A 198 23.19 12.67 -12.58
CA ILE A 198 23.55 11.25 -12.40
C ILE A 198 24.03 10.94 -10.97
N PRO A 199 24.96 11.70 -10.36
CA PRO A 199 25.39 11.43 -8.99
C PRO A 199 24.24 11.46 -7.98
N LEU A 200 23.30 12.40 -8.11
CA LEU A 200 22.18 12.52 -7.18
C LEU A 200 21.11 11.46 -7.39
N LEU A 201 20.89 11.00 -8.62
CA LEU A 201 20.04 9.86 -8.89
C LEU A 201 20.63 8.56 -8.32
N ILE A 202 21.94 8.38 -8.38
CA ILE A 202 22.62 7.24 -7.74
C ILE A 202 22.41 7.30 -6.22
N VAL A 203 22.60 8.45 -5.59
CA VAL A 203 22.36 8.63 -4.15
C VAL A 203 20.92 8.32 -3.78
N ALA A 204 19.95 8.84 -4.53
CA ALA A 204 18.52 8.53 -4.30
C ALA A 204 18.25 7.04 -4.45
N SER A 205 18.76 6.39 -5.50
CA SER A 205 18.59 4.95 -5.75
C SER A 205 19.18 4.10 -4.63
N LEU A 206 20.38 4.41 -4.17
CA LEU A 206 21.02 3.72 -3.05
C LEU A 206 20.20 3.89 -1.77
N TRP A 207 19.63 5.07 -1.56
CA TRP A 207 18.82 5.33 -0.39
C TRP A 207 17.48 4.55 -0.42
N TYR A 208 16.79 4.52 -1.57
CA TYR A 208 15.63 3.65 -1.75
C TYR A 208 15.99 2.17 -1.54
N LEU A 209 17.16 1.73 -2.02
CA LEU A 209 17.63 0.37 -1.83
C LEU A 209 17.84 0.04 -0.34
N ILE A 210 18.41 0.96 0.44
CA ILE A 210 18.56 0.80 1.89
C ILE A 210 17.20 0.69 2.56
N LEU A 211 16.26 1.62 2.29
CA LEU A 211 14.93 1.62 2.89
C LEU A 211 14.15 0.34 2.55
N THR A 212 14.14 -0.06 1.28
CA THR A 212 13.47 -1.28 0.84
C THR A 212 14.10 -2.53 1.44
N SER A 213 15.43 -2.56 1.62
CA SER A 213 16.14 -3.68 2.26
C SER A 213 15.70 -3.86 3.72
N PHE A 214 15.56 -2.78 4.47
CA PHE A 214 15.01 -2.84 5.83
C PHE A 214 13.57 -3.36 5.83
N MET A 215 12.74 -2.91 4.89
CA MET A 215 11.36 -3.40 4.78
C MET A 215 11.31 -4.89 4.42
N TYR A 216 12.17 -5.37 3.50
CA TYR A 216 12.27 -6.80 3.18
C TYR A 216 12.64 -7.65 4.40
N ILE A 217 13.55 -7.17 5.24
CA ILE A 217 13.90 -7.86 6.49
C ILE A 217 12.68 -7.93 7.41
N GLY A 218 11.97 -6.82 7.61
CA GLY A 218 10.75 -6.78 8.41
C GLY A 218 9.67 -7.71 7.87
N GLN A 219 9.41 -7.65 6.55
CA GLN A 219 8.46 -8.52 5.86
C GLN A 219 8.76 -9.99 6.10
N TYR A 220 10.02 -10.40 5.96
CA TYR A 220 10.41 -11.79 6.18
C TYR A 220 10.02 -12.29 7.58
N TYR A 221 10.20 -11.49 8.62
CA TYR A 221 9.81 -11.90 9.99
C TYR A 221 8.29 -11.96 10.16
N ILE A 222 7.56 -11.03 9.55
CA ILE A 222 6.09 -11.04 9.56
C ILE A 222 5.56 -12.28 8.85
N GLU A 223 6.02 -12.56 7.63
CA GLU A 223 5.64 -13.76 6.87
C GLU A 223 5.94 -15.04 7.64
N ARG A 224 7.11 -15.12 8.25
CA ARG A 224 7.50 -16.27 9.07
C ARG A 224 6.57 -16.46 10.27
N HIS A 225 6.08 -15.36 10.86
CA HIS A 225 5.12 -15.44 11.98
C HIS A 225 3.80 -16.07 11.53
N PHE A 226 3.26 -15.63 10.39
CA PHE A 226 2.00 -16.13 9.86
C PHE A 226 2.11 -17.52 9.21
N ALA A 227 3.28 -17.91 8.72
CA ALA A 227 3.53 -19.25 8.17
C ALA A 227 3.62 -20.36 9.24
N LYS A 228 3.74 -20.00 10.53
CA LYS A 228 3.78 -20.99 11.61
C LYS A 228 2.50 -21.83 11.63
N GLY A 229 2.68 -23.15 11.66
CA GLY A 229 1.58 -24.12 11.68
C GLY A 229 1.05 -24.58 10.31
N ALA A 230 1.50 -23.96 9.19
CA ALA A 230 1.20 -24.44 7.84
C ALA A 230 2.35 -25.24 7.23
N LEU A 231 3.58 -24.90 7.58
CA LEU A 231 4.79 -25.58 7.10
C LEU A 231 5.36 -26.46 8.21
N ARG A 232 5.64 -27.73 7.88
CA ARG A 232 6.30 -28.68 8.80
C ARG A 232 7.70 -28.20 9.19
N ASN A 233 8.41 -27.57 8.26
CA ASN A 233 9.72 -26.96 8.48
C ASN A 233 9.73 -25.53 7.93
N LEU A 234 9.98 -24.54 8.79
CA LEU A 234 10.15 -23.16 8.38
C LEU A 234 11.49 -22.98 7.65
N PRO A 235 11.54 -22.24 6.55
CA PRO A 235 12.79 -21.94 5.86
C PRO A 235 13.77 -21.23 6.80
N PRO A 236 15.08 -21.47 6.67
CA PRO A 236 16.08 -20.86 7.54
C PRO A 236 16.08 -19.33 7.41
N THR A 237 16.31 -18.63 8.53
CA THR A 237 16.38 -17.18 8.54
C THR A 237 17.53 -16.66 7.65
N PRO A 238 17.47 -15.39 7.17
CA PRO A 238 18.58 -14.79 6.43
C PRO A 238 19.92 -14.91 7.17
N PHE A 239 19.92 -14.72 8.49
CA PHE A 239 21.09 -14.91 9.36
C PHE A 239 21.52 -16.38 9.41
N GLN A 240 20.61 -17.32 9.49
CA GLN A 240 20.91 -18.75 9.44
C GLN A 240 21.48 -19.17 8.08
N ARG A 241 20.91 -18.62 6.97
CA ARG A 241 21.46 -18.84 5.62
C ARG A 241 22.87 -18.29 5.49
N LEU A 242 23.14 -17.11 6.04
CA LEU A 242 24.49 -16.52 6.04
C LEU A 242 25.44 -17.37 6.85
N LYS A 243 25.04 -17.83 8.05
CA LYS A 243 25.82 -18.72 8.90
C LYS A 243 26.12 -20.09 8.25
N MET A 244 25.12 -20.67 7.55
CA MET A 244 25.31 -21.91 6.79
C MET A 244 26.24 -21.73 5.58
N ARG A 245 26.28 -20.54 4.99
CA ARG A 245 27.13 -20.25 3.82
C ARG A 245 28.58 -19.96 4.20
N PHE A 246 28.83 -19.41 5.39
CA PHE A 246 30.18 -19.05 5.89
C PHE A 246 30.68 -19.91 7.04
N GLY A 247 29.82 -20.67 7.67
CA GLY A 247 30.18 -21.49 8.83
C GLY A 247 29.87 -22.94 8.62
N GLY A 248 30.53 -23.64 7.70
CA GLY A 248 30.44 -25.09 7.40
C GLY A 248 29.26 -25.82 8.05
N GLN A 249 28.64 -26.76 7.35
CA GLN A 249 27.52 -27.57 7.85
C GLN A 249 27.78 -28.05 9.29
N PRO A 250 26.84 -27.93 10.22
CA PRO A 250 26.88 -28.73 11.43
C PRO A 250 26.69 -30.18 11.02
N ALA A 251 27.60 -31.02 11.43
CA ALA A 251 27.56 -32.46 11.28
C ALA A 251 26.28 -33.06 11.90
#